data_f7b0f87c7ea8de5e89fdc11338eed738
#
_entry.id   f7b0f87c7ea8de5e89fdc11338eed738
#
_cell.length_a   1.000
_cell.length_b   1.000
_cell.length_c   1.000
_cell.angle_alpha   90.00
_cell.angle_beta   90.00
_cell.angle_gamma   90.00
#
_symmetry.space_group_name_H-M   'P 1'
#
loop_
_entity.id
_entity.type
_entity.pdbx_description
1 polymer ?
#
loop_
_entity_poly.entity_id
_entity_poly.type
_entity_poly.pdbx_seq_one_letter_code
_entity_poly.pdbx_strand_id
1 'polypeptide(L)'
;IARIAKDMGILTVGIVTIPFLFEGERKIIQALNGVEEIAKNVDALLVINNERLREIYSDLSVMNAFGKADDTLTIAAKSIAEIITLPGIINLDFADVNTTMKDGGVALMSNGFGEGEGRVRQAVEDALNSPLLSNNDVKNAKKILFNVYFSEEAELRMEEMNDVHNFMSEFNRDIEVIWGTAVDNTLGNKVKMTILATGFTMDDIPLIADKRRNEAAQMTEEELRLEEERIEKERKERDLIGKYYGASAQKAGRFTSRAKAVVLTQEELDDDALIALIEDNPTYNRDPKIVARARSKVA
;
A
#
# COMPACT_ATOMS: atom_id res chain seq x y z
N ILE A 1 -13.70 15.32 -2.98
CA ILE A 1 -12.83 16.33 -3.68
C ILE A 1 -11.73 15.59 -4.45
N ALA A 2 -10.89 14.74 -3.82
CA ALA A 2 -9.75 14.08 -4.45
C ALA A 2 -10.15 13.31 -5.73
N ARG A 3 -11.20 12.47 -5.66
CA ARG A 3 -11.70 11.73 -6.82
C ARG A 3 -12.04 12.63 -7.99
N ILE A 4 -12.75 13.73 -7.75
CA ILE A 4 -13.14 14.68 -8.81
C ILE A 4 -11.89 15.31 -9.44
N ALA A 5 -10.90 15.70 -8.65
CA ALA A 5 -9.66 16.28 -9.16
C ALA A 5 -8.89 15.25 -10.02
N LYS A 6 -8.76 14.02 -9.55
CA LYS A 6 -8.13 12.93 -10.29
C LYS A 6 -8.87 12.61 -11.59
N ASP A 7 -10.20 12.53 -11.57
CA ASP A 7 -11.04 12.27 -12.75
C ASP A 7 -10.92 13.40 -13.79
N MET A 8 -10.62 14.64 -13.36
CA MET A 8 -10.32 15.77 -14.24
C MET A 8 -8.87 15.77 -14.79
N GLY A 9 -8.06 14.77 -14.45
CA GLY A 9 -6.67 14.67 -14.88
C GLY A 9 -5.70 15.59 -14.11
N ILE A 10 -6.14 16.20 -13.01
CA ILE A 10 -5.31 17.05 -12.15
C ILE A 10 -4.46 16.15 -11.26
N LEU A 11 -3.14 16.37 -11.20
CA LEU A 11 -2.27 15.67 -10.28
C LEU A 11 -2.77 15.86 -8.85
N THR A 12 -3.17 14.75 -8.22
CA THR A 12 -3.79 14.78 -6.91
C THR A 12 -2.91 14.03 -5.90
N VAL A 13 -2.36 14.77 -4.95
CA VAL A 13 -1.49 14.23 -3.91
C VAL A 13 -2.22 14.29 -2.57
N GLY A 14 -2.28 13.16 -1.87
CA GLY A 14 -2.78 13.08 -0.51
C GLY A 14 -1.63 13.10 0.49
N ILE A 15 -1.76 13.86 1.58
CA ILE A 15 -0.84 13.82 2.71
C ILE A 15 -1.70 13.57 3.94
N VAL A 16 -1.45 12.46 4.63
CA VAL A 16 -2.25 12.03 5.77
C VAL A 16 -1.38 11.54 6.92
N THR A 17 -1.93 11.56 8.13
CA THR A 17 -1.26 11.02 9.32
C THR A 17 -2.00 9.83 9.88
N ILE A 18 -1.24 8.87 10.45
CA ILE A 18 -1.76 7.80 11.30
C ILE A 18 -1.61 8.23 12.75
N PRO A 19 -2.68 8.11 13.58
CA PRO A 19 -2.68 8.54 14.98
C PRO A 19 -1.57 7.90 15.82
N PHE A 20 -1.25 8.54 16.93
CA PHE A 20 -0.39 7.95 17.96
C PHE A 20 -1.06 6.74 18.61
N LEU A 21 -0.27 5.78 19.09
CA LEU A 21 -0.77 4.58 19.78
C LEU A 21 -1.65 4.92 21.01
N PHE A 22 -1.30 5.96 21.75
CA PHE A 22 -2.07 6.39 22.93
C PHE A 22 -3.46 6.95 22.61
N GLU A 23 -3.77 7.27 21.32
CA GLU A 23 -5.10 7.72 20.93
C GLU A 23 -6.12 6.57 20.85
N GLY A 24 -5.64 5.33 20.89
CA GLY A 24 -6.43 4.12 21.01
C GLY A 24 -6.66 3.38 19.68
N GLU A 25 -6.75 2.07 19.79
CA GLU A 25 -6.84 1.12 18.68
C GLU A 25 -7.98 1.44 17.70
N ARG A 26 -9.16 1.83 18.24
CA ARG A 26 -10.32 2.17 17.40
C ARG A 26 -10.04 3.32 16.43
N LYS A 27 -9.33 4.35 16.89
CA LYS A 27 -8.93 5.48 16.04
C LYS A 27 -7.90 5.06 14.99
N ILE A 28 -6.96 4.22 15.38
CA ILE A 28 -5.93 3.71 14.48
C ILE A 28 -6.56 2.89 13.36
N ILE A 29 -7.45 1.95 13.67
CA ILE A 29 -8.17 1.15 12.66
C ILE A 29 -9.00 2.05 11.74
N GLN A 30 -9.70 3.04 12.29
CA GLN A 30 -10.46 4.00 11.50
C GLN A 30 -9.54 4.79 10.55
N ALA A 31 -8.38 5.23 11.02
CA ALA A 31 -7.40 5.94 10.21
C ALA A 31 -6.83 5.05 9.09
N LEU A 32 -6.45 3.79 9.41
CA LEU A 32 -5.94 2.84 8.42
C LEU A 32 -6.97 2.56 7.30
N ASN A 33 -8.24 2.40 7.66
CA ASN A 33 -9.32 2.26 6.68
C ASN A 33 -9.46 3.53 5.81
N GLY A 34 -9.34 4.71 6.42
CA GLY A 34 -9.36 5.99 5.71
C GLY A 34 -8.18 6.14 4.75
N VAL A 35 -6.99 5.69 5.15
CA VAL A 35 -5.78 5.68 4.30
C VAL A 35 -5.99 4.79 3.08
N GLU A 36 -6.52 3.58 3.26
CA GLU A 36 -6.83 2.66 2.16
C GLU A 36 -7.89 3.24 1.20
N GLU A 37 -8.87 3.97 1.73
CA GLU A 37 -9.92 4.56 0.91
C GLU A 37 -9.44 5.79 0.12
N ILE A 38 -8.64 6.67 0.74
CA ILE A 38 -8.11 7.85 0.06
C ILE A 38 -7.09 7.47 -1.01
N ALA A 39 -6.29 6.41 -0.79
CA ALA A 39 -5.31 5.92 -1.74
C ALA A 39 -5.91 5.61 -3.12
N LYS A 40 -7.16 5.14 -3.18
CA LYS A 40 -7.87 4.86 -4.43
C LYS A 40 -8.19 6.13 -5.25
N ASN A 41 -8.21 7.29 -4.58
CA ASN A 41 -8.70 8.55 -5.12
C ASN A 41 -7.60 9.61 -5.34
N VAL A 42 -6.33 9.24 -5.13
CA VAL A 42 -5.17 10.12 -5.34
C VAL A 42 -4.15 9.47 -6.28
N ASP A 43 -3.26 10.27 -6.87
CA ASP A 43 -2.16 9.76 -7.68
C ASP A 43 -0.99 9.30 -6.82
N ALA A 44 -0.69 10.07 -5.77
CA ALA A 44 0.32 9.73 -4.78
C ALA A 44 -0.20 10.02 -3.37
N LEU A 45 0.16 9.16 -2.41
CA LEU A 45 -0.25 9.29 -1.02
C LEU A 45 0.96 9.24 -0.09
N LEU A 46 1.24 10.37 0.58
CA LEU A 46 2.19 10.42 1.69
C LEU A 46 1.48 10.04 2.99
N VAL A 47 2.00 9.02 3.66
CA VAL A 47 1.46 8.55 4.95
C VAL A 47 2.51 8.78 6.03
N ILE A 48 2.20 9.67 6.97
CA ILE A 48 3.06 10.01 8.09
C ILE A 48 2.57 9.27 9.33
N ASN A 49 3.43 8.42 9.90
CA ASN A 49 3.11 7.72 11.13
C ASN A 49 3.53 8.58 12.34
N ASN A 50 2.56 9.11 13.09
CA ASN A 50 2.82 9.95 14.26
C ASN A 50 3.59 9.18 15.36
N GLU A 51 3.43 7.87 15.45
CA GLU A 51 4.18 7.06 16.41
C GLU A 51 5.68 7.12 16.18
N ARG A 52 6.12 7.23 14.92
CA ARG A 52 7.54 7.44 14.59
C ARG A 52 8.07 8.78 15.10
N LEU A 53 7.23 9.82 15.09
CA LEU A 53 7.61 11.12 15.67
C LEU A 53 7.79 11.01 17.17
N ARG A 54 7.00 10.19 17.88
CA ARG A 54 7.14 9.93 19.30
C ARG A 54 8.45 9.21 19.63
N GLU A 55 8.87 8.27 18.78
CA GLU A 55 10.15 7.55 18.96
C GLU A 55 11.35 8.50 18.91
N ILE A 56 11.30 9.51 18.02
CA ILE A 56 12.39 10.48 17.84
C ILE A 56 12.36 11.57 18.92
N TYR A 57 11.17 12.05 19.20
CA TYR A 57 10.94 13.18 20.08
C TYR A 57 10.27 12.72 21.39
N SER A 58 10.86 11.72 22.04
CA SER A 58 10.30 11.07 23.23
C SER A 58 10.17 11.98 24.45
N ASP A 59 10.88 13.11 24.46
CA ASP A 59 10.92 14.12 25.52
C ASP A 59 9.85 15.22 25.36
N LEU A 60 9.12 15.23 24.24
CA LEU A 60 8.08 16.24 24.00
C LEU A 60 6.85 16.01 24.88
N SER A 61 6.25 17.12 25.33
CA SER A 61 4.90 17.05 25.88
C SER A 61 3.89 16.60 24.82
N VAL A 62 2.74 16.05 25.27
CA VAL A 62 1.68 15.60 24.34
C VAL A 62 1.25 16.73 23.39
N MET A 63 1.10 17.95 23.90
CA MET A 63 0.74 19.11 23.08
C MET A 63 1.81 19.40 22.01
N ASN A 64 3.08 19.35 22.39
CA ASN A 64 4.18 19.58 21.45
C ASN A 64 4.33 18.42 20.44
N ALA A 65 3.99 17.20 20.82
CA ALA A 65 3.98 16.06 19.90
C ALA A 65 2.94 16.24 18.78
N PHE A 66 1.73 16.72 19.09
CA PHE A 66 0.74 17.07 18.06
C PHE A 66 1.20 18.25 17.20
N GLY A 67 1.79 19.29 17.82
CA GLY A 67 2.39 20.39 17.05
C GLY A 67 3.48 19.92 16.10
N LYS A 68 4.30 18.93 16.52
CA LYS A 68 5.32 18.34 15.65
C LYS A 68 4.74 17.54 14.48
N ALA A 69 3.61 16.85 14.70
CA ALA A 69 2.89 16.19 13.61
C ALA A 69 2.34 17.21 12.59
N ASP A 70 1.78 18.33 13.06
CA ASP A 70 1.32 19.42 12.20
C ASP A 70 2.46 20.07 11.42
N ASP A 71 3.61 20.30 12.08
CA ASP A 71 4.83 20.81 11.44
C ASP A 71 5.29 19.86 10.33
N THR A 72 5.24 18.55 10.56
CA THR A 72 5.67 17.54 9.60
C THR A 72 4.78 17.56 8.34
N LEU A 73 3.46 17.67 8.52
CA LEU A 73 2.53 17.85 7.40
C LEU A 73 2.81 19.13 6.61
N THR A 74 3.06 20.23 7.33
CA THR A 74 3.37 21.52 6.75
C THR A 74 4.66 21.45 5.94
N ILE A 75 5.72 20.84 6.50
CA ILE A 75 7.01 20.65 5.83
C ILE A 75 6.83 19.80 4.58
N ALA A 76 6.05 18.72 4.65
CA ALA A 76 5.79 17.86 3.50
C ALA A 76 5.12 18.64 2.36
N ALA A 77 4.02 19.33 2.64
CA ALA A 77 3.30 20.10 1.62
C ALA A 77 4.17 21.24 1.07
N LYS A 78 4.90 21.96 1.94
CA LYS A 78 5.79 23.04 1.57
C LYS A 78 6.93 22.56 0.67
N SER A 79 7.57 21.43 1.00
CA SER A 79 8.70 20.90 0.22
C SER A 79 8.28 20.50 -1.20
N ILE A 80 7.09 19.91 -1.37
CA ILE A 80 6.56 19.63 -2.73
C ILE A 80 6.33 20.93 -3.50
N ALA A 81 5.78 21.95 -2.85
CA ALA A 81 5.57 23.24 -3.49
C ALA A 81 6.91 23.93 -3.84
N GLU A 82 7.90 23.87 -2.96
CA GLU A 82 9.23 24.45 -3.18
C GLU A 82 9.96 23.85 -4.37
N ILE A 83 9.83 22.54 -4.61
CA ILE A 83 10.40 21.87 -5.78
C ILE A 83 9.92 22.53 -7.08
N ILE A 84 8.67 22.96 -7.12
CA ILE A 84 8.05 23.53 -8.32
C ILE A 84 8.29 25.04 -8.42
N THR A 85 8.40 25.73 -7.28
CA THR A 85 8.32 27.20 -7.24
C THR A 85 9.65 27.90 -7.05
N LEU A 86 10.65 27.23 -6.44
CA LEU A 86 11.96 27.84 -6.25
C LEU A 86 12.81 27.70 -7.51
N PRO A 87 13.41 28.79 -7.99
CA PRO A 87 14.28 28.74 -9.15
C PRO A 87 15.58 28.01 -8.83
N GLY A 88 16.05 27.20 -9.76
CA GLY A 88 17.27 26.43 -9.61
C GLY A 88 18.24 26.60 -10.78
N ILE A 89 19.49 26.20 -10.59
CA ILE A 89 20.49 26.09 -11.67
C ILE A 89 20.15 24.88 -12.54
N ILE A 90 19.85 23.74 -11.90
CA ILE A 90 19.23 22.57 -12.54
C ILE A 90 17.79 22.59 -12.10
N ASN A 91 16.94 23.21 -12.92
CA ASN A 91 15.59 23.52 -12.54
C ASN A 91 14.69 22.30 -12.67
N LEU A 92 13.93 22.02 -11.62
CA LEU A 92 12.83 21.08 -11.63
C LEU A 92 11.53 21.83 -11.89
N ASP A 93 10.66 21.27 -12.69
CA ASP A 93 9.38 21.86 -13.00
C ASP A 93 8.20 20.96 -12.61
N PHE A 94 6.99 21.43 -12.87
CA PHE A 94 5.78 20.65 -12.58
C PHE A 94 5.73 19.33 -13.36
N ALA A 95 6.33 19.25 -14.55
CA ALA A 95 6.34 18.02 -15.34
C ALA A 95 7.18 16.92 -14.66
N ASP A 96 8.28 17.28 -14.01
CA ASP A 96 9.14 16.37 -13.26
C ASP A 96 8.40 15.81 -12.03
N VAL A 97 7.73 16.69 -11.28
CA VAL A 97 6.90 16.29 -10.13
C VAL A 97 5.72 15.43 -10.59
N ASN A 98 5.06 15.80 -11.68
CA ASN A 98 3.99 15.00 -12.25
C ASN A 98 4.48 13.62 -12.72
N THR A 99 5.63 13.54 -13.38
CA THR A 99 6.24 12.28 -13.81
C THR A 99 6.51 11.36 -12.62
N THR A 100 7.00 11.92 -11.52
CA THR A 100 7.32 11.16 -10.31
C THR A 100 6.07 10.71 -9.56
N MET A 101 5.07 11.60 -9.42
CA MET A 101 3.93 11.38 -8.54
C MET A 101 2.67 10.81 -9.22
N LYS A 102 2.53 10.97 -10.54
CA LYS A 102 1.38 10.45 -11.29
C LYS A 102 1.34 8.94 -11.20
N ASP A 103 0.22 8.38 -10.73
CA ASP A 103 0.05 6.96 -10.46
C ASP A 103 1.18 6.36 -9.58
N GLY A 104 1.74 7.21 -8.71
CA GLY A 104 2.90 6.90 -7.87
C GLY A 104 2.60 6.00 -6.68
N GLY A 105 1.32 5.76 -6.35
CA GLY A 105 0.92 4.92 -5.21
C GLY A 105 1.31 5.54 -3.88
N VAL A 106 1.94 4.79 -2.99
CA VAL A 106 2.49 5.33 -1.74
C VAL A 106 3.78 6.07 -2.06
N ALA A 107 3.89 7.27 -1.51
CA ALA A 107 5.06 8.13 -1.62
C ALA A 107 5.70 8.32 -0.24
N LEU A 108 7.01 8.40 -0.25
CA LEU A 108 7.82 8.74 0.92
C LEU A 108 8.55 10.04 0.63
N MET A 109 8.67 10.88 1.64
CA MET A 109 9.41 12.12 1.52
C MET A 109 10.24 12.35 2.78
N SER A 110 11.42 12.90 2.57
CA SER A 110 12.24 13.37 3.68
C SER A 110 13.04 14.61 3.29
N ASN A 111 13.47 15.31 4.34
CA ASN A 111 14.40 16.41 4.25
C ASN A 111 15.60 16.11 5.15
N GLY A 112 16.80 16.38 4.64
CA GLY A 112 18.03 16.32 5.40
C GLY A 112 18.81 17.62 5.29
N PHE A 113 19.60 17.91 6.30
CA PHE A 113 20.39 19.14 6.38
C PHE A 113 21.86 18.80 6.66
N GLY A 114 22.76 19.61 6.09
CA GLY A 114 24.17 19.51 6.34
C GLY A 114 24.82 20.88 6.41
N GLU A 115 25.90 21.01 7.19
CA GLU A 115 26.62 22.26 7.38
C GLU A 115 28.12 21.99 7.48
N GLY A 116 28.93 22.93 7.01
CA GLY A 116 30.39 22.83 7.06
C GLY A 116 30.99 21.91 6.02
N GLU A 117 32.10 21.24 6.36
CA GLU A 117 32.79 20.31 5.45
C GLU A 117 31.94 19.04 5.22
N GLY A 118 31.78 18.65 3.96
CA GLY A 118 30.97 17.47 3.58
C GLY A 118 29.47 17.67 3.80
N ARG A 119 28.98 18.93 3.79
CA ARG A 119 27.59 19.29 4.06
C ARG A 119 26.59 18.59 3.13
N VAL A 120 26.94 18.32 1.88
CA VAL A 120 26.05 17.61 0.94
C VAL A 120 25.89 16.15 1.38
N ARG A 121 26.99 15.47 1.72
CA ARG A 121 26.93 14.10 2.24
C ARG A 121 26.13 14.02 3.54
N GLN A 122 26.36 14.96 4.46
CA GLN A 122 25.60 15.03 5.71
C GLN A 122 24.11 15.20 5.42
N ALA A 123 23.73 16.07 4.47
CA ALA A 123 22.33 16.27 4.08
C ALA A 123 21.70 15.01 3.48
N VAL A 124 22.46 14.25 2.67
CA VAL A 124 22.02 12.95 2.14
C VAL A 124 21.79 11.95 3.27
N GLU A 125 22.79 11.79 4.16
CA GLU A 125 22.71 10.86 5.28
C GLU A 125 21.56 11.22 6.23
N ASP A 126 21.37 12.51 6.55
CA ASP A 126 20.29 12.99 7.39
C ASP A 126 18.92 12.73 6.74
N ALA A 127 18.78 12.95 5.42
CA ALA A 127 17.57 12.65 4.69
C ALA A 127 17.25 11.14 4.68
N LEU A 128 18.25 10.28 4.42
CA LEU A 128 18.05 8.83 4.39
C LEU A 128 17.75 8.24 5.76
N ASN A 129 18.36 8.80 6.82
CA ASN A 129 18.12 8.39 8.21
C ASN A 129 16.86 9.02 8.81
N SER A 130 16.14 9.83 8.04
CA SER A 130 14.88 10.42 8.49
C SER A 130 13.89 9.32 8.88
N PRO A 131 13.27 9.41 10.05
CA PRO A 131 12.30 8.42 10.51
C PRO A 131 11.03 8.36 9.66
N LEU A 132 10.81 9.36 8.82
CA LEU A 132 9.75 9.36 7.82
C LEU A 132 10.05 8.40 6.67
N LEU A 133 11.32 8.07 6.45
CA LEU A 133 11.78 7.04 5.51
C LEU A 133 12.14 5.71 6.20
N SER A 134 12.22 5.68 7.55
CA SER A 134 12.72 4.51 8.26
C SER A 134 11.86 3.27 7.98
N ASN A 135 12.52 2.18 7.68
CA ASN A 135 12.06 0.84 7.31
C ASN A 135 11.63 0.67 5.85
N ASN A 136 11.49 1.74 5.08
CA ASN A 136 11.26 1.59 3.65
C ASN A 136 12.57 1.91 2.95
N ASP A 137 13.16 0.91 2.40
CA ASP A 137 14.37 1.07 1.62
C ASP A 137 14.05 1.92 0.38
N VAL A 138 14.53 3.17 0.35
CA VAL A 138 14.38 4.07 -0.80
C VAL A 138 14.86 3.39 -2.09
N LYS A 139 15.75 2.40 -1.97
CA LYS A 139 16.24 1.57 -3.06
C LYS A 139 15.17 0.68 -3.70
N ASN A 140 14.02 0.50 -3.04
CA ASN A 140 12.85 -0.21 -3.58
C ASN A 140 11.85 0.72 -4.30
N ALA A 141 12.10 2.02 -4.34
CA ALA A 141 11.29 2.97 -5.09
C ALA A 141 11.33 2.66 -6.59
N LYS A 142 10.26 3.00 -7.30
CA LYS A 142 10.25 2.96 -8.77
C LYS A 142 10.74 4.26 -9.36
N LYS A 143 10.45 5.38 -8.70
CA LYS A 143 10.86 6.71 -9.11
C LYS A 143 11.33 7.50 -7.91
N ILE A 144 12.38 8.25 -8.11
CA ILE A 144 12.97 9.14 -7.10
C ILE A 144 13.15 10.52 -7.73
N LEU A 145 12.66 11.51 -7.01
CA LEU A 145 12.96 12.91 -7.30
C LEU A 145 13.68 13.48 -6.10
N PHE A 146 14.81 14.11 -6.28
CA PHE A 146 15.47 14.84 -5.21
C PHE A 146 15.93 16.21 -5.63
N ASN A 147 15.95 17.15 -4.68
CA ASN A 147 16.42 18.51 -4.91
C ASN A 147 17.40 18.94 -3.82
N VAL A 148 18.48 19.57 -4.24
CA VAL A 148 19.54 20.11 -3.36
C VAL A 148 19.38 21.62 -3.29
N TYR A 149 19.13 22.14 -2.10
CA TYR A 149 18.97 23.57 -1.84
C TYR A 149 20.21 24.13 -1.17
N PHE A 150 20.60 25.30 -1.60
CA PHE A 150 21.75 26.04 -1.06
C PHE A 150 21.49 27.54 -1.13
N SER A 151 22.27 28.34 -0.40
CA SER A 151 22.19 29.81 -0.44
C SER A 151 23.21 30.36 -1.45
N GLU A 152 22.93 31.50 -2.05
CA GLU A 152 23.87 32.28 -2.88
C GLU A 152 25.14 32.65 -2.11
N GLU A 153 25.07 32.80 -0.77
CA GLU A 153 26.23 33.09 0.07
C GLU A 153 27.16 31.88 0.21
N ALA A 154 26.64 30.67 -0.03
CA ALA A 154 27.36 29.41 0.13
C ALA A 154 27.01 28.46 -1.02
N GLU A 155 27.36 28.88 -2.25
CA GLU A 155 27.10 28.10 -3.48
C GLU A 155 27.68 26.69 -3.42
N LEU A 156 27.03 25.74 -4.12
CA LEU A 156 27.54 24.37 -4.29
C LEU A 156 28.83 24.38 -5.13
N ARG A 157 29.83 23.67 -4.63
CA ARG A 157 31.09 23.50 -5.32
C ARG A 157 31.09 22.26 -6.19
N MET A 158 31.88 22.25 -7.25
CA MET A 158 32.01 21.08 -8.14
C MET A 158 32.50 19.84 -7.41
N GLU A 159 33.31 19.97 -6.36
CA GLU A 159 33.73 18.84 -5.52
C GLU A 159 32.61 18.22 -4.74
N GLU A 160 31.63 19.03 -4.29
CA GLU A 160 30.43 18.56 -3.58
C GLU A 160 29.45 17.81 -4.50
N MET A 161 29.54 18.04 -5.82
CA MET A 161 28.75 17.28 -6.81
C MET A 161 29.14 15.81 -6.88
N ASN A 162 30.34 15.44 -6.41
CA ASN A 162 30.72 14.04 -6.28
C ASN A 162 29.85 13.30 -5.25
N ASP A 163 29.44 13.97 -4.16
CA ASP A 163 28.56 13.38 -3.15
C ASP A 163 27.14 13.16 -3.72
N VAL A 164 26.65 14.08 -4.56
CA VAL A 164 25.39 13.91 -5.31
C VAL A 164 25.49 12.73 -6.29
N HIS A 165 26.60 12.64 -7.04
CA HIS A 165 26.82 11.54 -7.97
C HIS A 165 26.93 10.19 -7.25
N ASN A 166 27.63 10.13 -6.13
CA ASN A 166 27.72 8.93 -5.29
C ASN A 166 26.34 8.48 -4.83
N PHE A 167 25.53 9.41 -4.34
CA PHE A 167 24.15 9.12 -3.95
C PHE A 167 23.32 8.54 -5.11
N MET A 168 23.40 9.15 -6.29
CA MET A 168 22.71 8.64 -7.49
C MET A 168 23.18 7.23 -7.88
N SER A 169 24.46 6.94 -7.72
CA SER A 169 25.05 5.65 -8.09
C SER A 169 24.66 4.49 -7.16
N GLU A 170 24.06 4.78 -6.01
CA GLU A 170 23.53 3.76 -5.10
C GLU A 170 22.22 3.12 -5.59
N PHE A 171 21.54 3.78 -6.52
CA PHE A 171 20.26 3.29 -7.04
C PHE A 171 20.45 2.30 -8.18
N ASN A 172 19.53 1.33 -8.24
CA ASN A 172 19.47 0.39 -9.36
C ASN A 172 19.13 1.13 -10.66
N ARG A 173 19.63 0.62 -11.79
CA ARG A 173 19.38 1.21 -13.12
C ARG A 173 17.90 1.23 -13.54
N ASP A 174 17.08 0.43 -12.90
CA ASP A 174 15.64 0.34 -13.17
C ASP A 174 14.84 1.44 -12.46
N ILE A 175 15.48 2.21 -11.57
CA ILE A 175 14.87 3.32 -10.85
C ILE A 175 15.01 4.58 -11.69
N GLU A 176 13.90 5.23 -12.00
CA GLU A 176 13.89 6.54 -12.65
C GLU A 176 14.27 7.61 -11.62
N VAL A 177 15.43 8.26 -11.82
CA VAL A 177 15.93 9.30 -10.93
C VAL A 177 15.90 10.66 -11.62
N ILE A 178 15.15 11.59 -11.07
CA ILE A 178 15.08 12.99 -11.48
C ILE A 178 15.68 13.85 -10.37
N TRP A 179 16.52 14.80 -10.71
CA TRP A 179 17.12 15.66 -9.70
C TRP A 179 17.35 17.08 -10.15
N GLY A 180 17.45 17.98 -9.17
CA GLY A 180 17.68 19.38 -9.41
C GLY A 180 18.40 20.07 -8.27
N THR A 181 18.64 21.37 -8.49
CA THR A 181 19.18 22.27 -7.47
C THR A 181 18.36 23.55 -7.44
N ALA A 182 18.14 24.10 -6.25
CA ALA A 182 17.41 25.35 -6.09
C ALA A 182 18.11 26.27 -5.08
N VAL A 183 17.91 27.57 -5.24
CA VAL A 183 18.46 28.58 -4.35
C VAL A 183 17.44 28.88 -3.24
N ASP A 184 17.88 28.76 -1.99
CA ASP A 184 17.14 29.13 -0.80
C ASP A 184 18.05 29.92 0.16
N ASN A 185 17.98 31.24 0.08
CA ASN A 185 18.85 32.14 0.85
C ASN A 185 18.56 32.08 2.38
N THR A 186 17.51 31.42 2.81
CA THR A 186 17.24 31.23 4.24
C THR A 186 18.16 30.18 4.90
N LEU A 187 18.87 29.38 4.09
CA LEU A 187 19.75 28.32 4.55
C LEU A 187 21.10 28.82 5.08
N GLY A 188 21.55 30.04 4.67
CA GLY A 188 22.88 30.55 4.97
C GLY A 188 23.97 29.58 4.51
N ASN A 189 24.78 29.03 5.44
CA ASN A 189 25.85 28.08 5.12
C ASN A 189 25.38 26.62 4.99
N LYS A 190 24.12 26.34 5.23
CA LYS A 190 23.58 24.97 5.18
C LYS A 190 23.19 24.56 3.77
N VAL A 191 23.21 23.26 3.58
CA VAL A 191 22.58 22.60 2.42
C VAL A 191 21.37 21.82 2.94
N LYS A 192 20.25 21.91 2.23
CA LYS A 192 19.06 21.06 2.45
C LYS A 192 18.92 20.11 1.27
N MET A 193 18.66 18.86 1.54
CA MET A 193 18.28 17.86 0.55
C MET A 193 16.85 17.42 0.80
N THR A 194 16.01 17.49 -0.23
CA THR A 194 14.66 16.93 -0.21
C THR A 194 14.63 15.72 -1.12
N ILE A 195 14.19 14.57 -0.61
CA ILE A 195 14.01 13.33 -1.36
C ILE A 195 12.53 13.01 -1.39
N LEU A 196 12.01 12.73 -2.59
CA LEU A 196 10.67 12.22 -2.85
C LEU A 196 10.79 10.89 -3.58
N ALA A 197 10.35 9.82 -2.98
CA ALA A 197 10.38 8.47 -3.55
C ALA A 197 8.97 7.93 -3.71
N THR A 198 8.64 7.31 -4.83
CA THR A 198 7.31 6.81 -5.15
C THR A 198 7.36 5.39 -5.74
N GLY A 199 6.20 4.78 -5.86
CA GLY A 199 6.06 3.43 -6.41
C GLY A 199 5.96 2.35 -5.34
N PHE A 200 5.82 2.74 -4.08
CA PHE A 200 5.55 1.81 -3.00
C PHE A 200 4.08 1.40 -2.98
N THR A 201 3.81 0.26 -2.38
CA THR A 201 2.47 -0.28 -2.19
C THR A 201 1.97 -0.01 -0.78
N MET A 202 0.69 -0.25 -0.53
CA MET A 202 0.15 -0.15 0.82
C MET A 202 0.76 -1.18 1.79
N ASP A 203 1.27 -2.29 1.27
CA ASP A 203 1.92 -3.34 2.06
C ASP A 203 3.34 -2.93 2.52
N ASP A 204 3.91 -1.89 1.94
CA ASP A 204 5.15 -1.29 2.40
C ASP A 204 4.94 -0.37 3.63
N ILE A 205 3.69 -0.12 4.02
CA ILE A 205 3.34 0.57 5.26
C ILE A 205 3.15 -0.48 6.37
N PRO A 206 4.06 -0.60 7.36
CA PRO A 206 4.06 -1.71 8.32
C PRO A 206 2.73 -1.92 9.04
N LEU A 207 2.08 -0.84 9.48
CA LEU A 207 0.80 -0.92 10.19
C LEU A 207 -0.34 -1.45 9.29
N ILE A 208 -0.32 -1.16 8.00
CA ILE A 208 -1.32 -1.67 7.05
C ILE A 208 -1.03 -3.13 6.70
N ALA A 209 0.24 -3.47 6.50
CA ALA A 209 0.67 -4.84 6.27
C ALA A 209 0.28 -5.77 7.44
N ASP A 210 0.52 -5.32 8.67
CA ASP A 210 0.14 -6.08 9.88
C ASP A 210 -1.38 -6.21 10.03
N LYS A 211 -2.13 -5.13 9.76
CA LYS A 211 -3.61 -5.16 9.73
C LYS A 211 -4.11 -6.21 8.74
N ARG A 212 -3.65 -6.17 7.50
CA ARG A 212 -4.06 -7.13 6.45
C ARG A 212 -3.70 -8.57 6.80
N ARG A 213 -2.52 -8.78 7.39
CA ARG A 213 -2.09 -10.11 7.85
C ARG A 213 -3.01 -10.64 8.96
N ASN A 214 -3.38 -9.78 9.92
CA ASN A 214 -4.28 -10.16 11.01
C ASN A 214 -5.70 -10.43 10.49
N GLU A 215 -6.22 -9.62 9.57
CA GLU A 215 -7.52 -9.85 8.94
C GLU A 215 -7.55 -11.18 8.16
N ALA A 216 -6.49 -11.47 7.40
CA ALA A 216 -6.36 -12.74 6.68
C ALA A 216 -6.29 -13.94 7.64
N ALA A 217 -5.57 -13.81 8.75
CA ALA A 217 -5.50 -14.84 9.77
C ALA A 217 -6.85 -15.09 10.46
N GLN A 218 -7.60 -14.03 10.75
CA GLN A 218 -8.94 -14.12 11.35
C GLN A 218 -9.96 -14.77 10.40
N MET A 219 -9.92 -14.42 9.09
CA MET A 219 -10.76 -15.08 8.08
C MET A 219 -10.47 -16.59 8.01
N THR A 220 -9.22 -16.98 8.03
CA THR A 220 -8.82 -18.39 8.00
C THR A 220 -9.31 -19.13 9.26
N GLU A 221 -9.25 -18.50 10.43
CA GLU A 221 -9.73 -19.06 11.69
C GLU A 221 -11.26 -19.20 11.72
N GLU A 222 -11.97 -18.24 11.17
CA GLU A 222 -13.45 -18.27 11.05
C GLU A 222 -13.89 -19.37 10.06
N GLU A 223 -13.20 -19.51 8.92
CA GLU A 223 -13.45 -20.60 7.97
C GLU A 223 -13.23 -21.98 8.60
N LEU A 224 -12.15 -22.15 9.38
CA LEU A 224 -11.87 -23.38 10.12
C LEU A 224 -12.97 -23.68 11.15
N ARG A 225 -13.40 -22.67 11.90
CA ARG A 225 -14.49 -22.84 12.89
C ARG A 225 -15.80 -23.23 12.23
N LEU A 226 -16.17 -22.60 11.11
CA LEU A 226 -17.37 -22.95 10.34
C LEU A 226 -17.32 -24.39 9.81
N GLU A 227 -16.14 -24.85 9.37
CA GLU A 227 -15.96 -26.22 8.91
C GLU A 227 -16.05 -27.21 10.07
N GLU A 228 -15.48 -26.91 11.23
CA GLU A 228 -15.59 -27.71 12.45
C GLU A 228 -17.05 -27.83 12.92
N GLU A 229 -17.80 -26.71 12.94
CA GLU A 229 -19.23 -26.70 13.28
C GLU A 229 -20.05 -27.57 12.30
N ARG A 230 -19.70 -27.51 10.99
CA ARG A 230 -20.35 -28.33 9.97
C ARG A 230 -20.08 -29.82 10.20
N ILE A 231 -18.84 -30.20 10.46
CA ILE A 231 -18.44 -31.58 10.74
C ILE A 231 -19.13 -32.10 12.00
N GLU A 232 -19.19 -31.30 13.06
CA GLU A 232 -19.86 -31.68 14.31
C GLU A 232 -21.36 -31.86 14.11
N LYS A 233 -22.01 -31.01 13.32
CA LYS A 233 -23.43 -31.14 12.97
C LYS A 233 -23.70 -32.42 12.18
N GLU A 234 -22.88 -32.71 11.17
CA GLU A 234 -22.99 -33.92 10.38
C GLU A 234 -22.76 -35.21 11.25
N ARG A 235 -21.86 -35.12 12.24
CA ARG A 235 -21.62 -36.20 13.19
C ARG A 235 -22.85 -36.45 14.10
N LYS A 236 -23.41 -35.38 14.65
CA LYS A 236 -24.64 -35.45 15.49
C LYS A 236 -25.81 -36.04 14.71
N GLU A 237 -26.00 -35.60 13.45
CA GLU A 237 -27.04 -36.18 12.58
C GLU A 237 -26.82 -37.67 12.30
N ARG A 238 -25.57 -38.08 12.06
CA ARG A 238 -25.20 -39.48 11.81
C ARG A 238 -25.40 -40.34 13.04
N ASP A 239 -25.04 -39.84 14.21
CA ASP A 239 -25.23 -40.55 15.50
C ASP A 239 -26.73 -40.68 15.81
N LEU A 240 -27.54 -39.69 15.51
CA LEU A 240 -29.00 -39.73 15.67
C LEU A 240 -29.61 -40.81 14.77
N ILE A 241 -29.22 -40.84 13.49
CA ILE A 241 -29.65 -41.91 12.55
C ILE A 241 -29.25 -43.29 13.04
N GLY A 242 -27.99 -43.46 13.51
CA GLY A 242 -27.49 -44.70 14.05
C GLY A 242 -28.27 -45.17 15.26
N LYS A 243 -28.72 -44.25 16.14
CA LYS A 243 -29.50 -44.52 17.32
C LYS A 243 -30.91 -45.06 17.00
N TYR A 244 -31.54 -44.57 15.94
CA TYR A 244 -32.91 -44.98 15.59
C TYR A 244 -32.99 -46.14 14.61
N TYR A 245 -32.01 -46.33 13.74
CA TYR A 245 -32.01 -47.32 12.66
C TYR A 245 -30.98 -48.42 12.81
N GLY A 246 -30.11 -48.38 13.82
CA GLY A 246 -29.12 -49.43 14.13
C GLY A 246 -28.19 -49.76 12.97
N ALA A 247 -27.82 -51.05 12.84
CA ALA A 247 -26.89 -51.50 11.80
C ALA A 247 -27.40 -51.28 10.35
N SER A 248 -28.68 -51.04 10.15
CA SER A 248 -29.26 -50.72 8.84
C SER A 248 -28.90 -49.30 8.38
N ALA A 249 -28.49 -48.43 9.28
CA ALA A 249 -28.10 -47.05 8.97
C ALA A 249 -26.82 -46.99 8.10
N GLN A 250 -25.93 -47.95 8.24
CA GLN A 250 -24.71 -48.00 7.42
C GLN A 250 -24.99 -48.28 5.93
N LYS A 251 -26.14 -48.88 5.61
CA LYS A 251 -26.58 -49.10 4.23
C LYS A 251 -27.34 -47.89 3.69
N ALA A 252 -28.05 -47.14 4.52
CA ALA A 252 -28.76 -45.93 4.15
C ALA A 252 -27.82 -44.77 3.77
N GLY A 253 -26.62 -44.70 4.38
CA GLY A 253 -25.61 -43.68 4.07
C GLY A 253 -25.06 -43.73 2.63
N ARG A 254 -25.35 -44.78 1.86
CA ARG A 254 -25.01 -44.85 0.43
C ARG A 254 -26.02 -44.11 -0.48
N PHE A 255 -27.19 -43.75 0.04
CA PHE A 255 -28.20 -43.00 -0.74
C PHE A 255 -28.16 -41.48 -0.57
N THR A 256 -27.33 -40.96 0.33
CA THR A 256 -27.04 -39.50 0.41
C THR A 256 -25.80 -39.13 -0.41
N SER A 257 -25.72 -39.63 -1.63
CA SER A 257 -24.99 -38.89 -2.64
C SER A 257 -25.79 -37.60 -2.85
N ARG A 258 -25.41 -36.50 -2.15
CA ARG A 258 -25.88 -35.17 -2.52
C ARG A 258 -25.62 -35.06 -4.02
N ALA A 259 -26.70 -34.99 -4.81
CA ALA A 259 -26.57 -34.65 -6.20
C ALA A 259 -25.71 -33.41 -6.29
N LYS A 260 -24.47 -33.54 -6.79
CA LYS A 260 -23.57 -32.41 -6.93
C LYS A 260 -24.27 -31.40 -7.81
N ALA A 261 -24.62 -30.24 -7.28
CA ALA A 261 -25.18 -29.17 -8.08
C ALA A 261 -24.19 -28.89 -9.22
N VAL A 262 -24.70 -28.91 -10.43
CA VAL A 262 -23.91 -28.50 -11.59
C VAL A 262 -23.97 -26.99 -11.62
N VAL A 263 -22.85 -26.34 -11.34
CA VAL A 263 -22.72 -24.89 -11.48
C VAL A 263 -22.32 -24.62 -12.94
N LEU A 264 -23.17 -23.92 -13.67
CA LEU A 264 -22.90 -23.49 -15.04
C LEU A 264 -22.24 -22.11 -15.03
N THR A 265 -21.31 -21.90 -15.95
CA THR A 265 -20.77 -20.57 -16.24
C THR A 265 -21.76 -19.77 -17.07
N GLN A 266 -21.54 -18.45 -17.21
CA GLN A 266 -22.41 -17.58 -18.02
C GLN A 266 -22.46 -18.03 -19.49
N GLU A 267 -21.34 -18.48 -20.03
CA GLU A 267 -21.24 -19.00 -21.41
C GLU A 267 -21.95 -20.35 -21.58
N GLU A 268 -21.95 -21.20 -20.55
CA GLU A 268 -22.64 -22.50 -20.56
C GLU A 268 -24.16 -22.34 -20.38
N LEU A 269 -24.65 -21.20 -19.90
CA LEU A 269 -26.08 -20.89 -19.81
C LEU A 269 -26.70 -20.56 -21.18
N ASP A 270 -25.91 -20.16 -22.15
CA ASP A 270 -26.33 -19.86 -23.53
C ASP A 270 -26.18 -21.09 -24.46
N ASP A 271 -25.75 -22.26 -23.95
CA ASP A 271 -25.61 -23.51 -24.70
C ASP A 271 -26.86 -24.39 -24.54
N ASP A 272 -27.79 -24.24 -25.49
CA ASP A 272 -29.06 -24.98 -25.53
C ASP A 272 -28.85 -26.51 -25.51
N ALA A 273 -27.77 -27.02 -26.07
CA ALA A 273 -27.50 -28.47 -26.13
C ALA A 273 -27.03 -28.98 -24.72
N LEU A 274 -26.27 -28.20 -24.02
CA LEU A 274 -25.86 -28.51 -22.63
C LEU A 274 -27.06 -28.42 -21.67
N ILE A 275 -27.90 -27.41 -21.85
CA ILE A 275 -29.13 -27.24 -21.05
C ILE A 275 -30.10 -28.40 -21.28
N ALA A 276 -30.40 -28.76 -22.52
CA ALA A 276 -31.26 -29.87 -22.81
C ALA A 276 -30.73 -31.20 -22.23
N LEU A 277 -29.41 -31.43 -22.28
CA LEU A 277 -28.81 -32.63 -21.70
C LEU A 277 -28.94 -32.65 -20.15
N ILE A 278 -28.94 -31.50 -19.54
CA ILE A 278 -29.11 -31.36 -18.07
C ILE A 278 -30.57 -31.57 -17.67
N GLU A 279 -31.52 -31.08 -18.47
CA GLU A 279 -32.96 -31.21 -18.25
C GLU A 279 -33.42 -32.67 -18.45
N ASP A 280 -32.92 -33.37 -19.47
CA ASP A 280 -33.23 -34.78 -19.73
C ASP A 280 -32.66 -35.74 -18.68
N ASN A 281 -31.68 -35.30 -17.90
CA ASN A 281 -31.04 -36.11 -16.87
C ASN A 281 -31.31 -35.53 -15.47
N PRO A 282 -32.40 -35.95 -14.80
CA PRO A 282 -32.75 -35.45 -13.45
C PRO A 282 -31.63 -35.60 -12.46
N THR A 283 -31.55 -34.68 -11.50
CA THR A 283 -30.46 -34.54 -10.54
C THR A 283 -30.17 -35.82 -9.74
N TYR A 284 -31.19 -36.63 -9.46
CA TYR A 284 -31.07 -37.89 -8.71
C TYR A 284 -30.47 -39.04 -9.52
N ASN A 285 -30.46 -38.95 -10.86
CA ASN A 285 -29.91 -39.99 -11.78
C ASN A 285 -28.70 -39.49 -12.58
N ARG A 286 -28.22 -38.28 -12.32
CA ARG A 286 -27.20 -37.64 -13.12
C ARG A 286 -25.82 -38.24 -12.86
N ASP A 287 -25.27 -38.95 -13.85
CA ASP A 287 -23.89 -39.41 -13.83
C ASP A 287 -22.93 -38.23 -14.06
N PRO A 288 -21.98 -37.95 -13.15
CA PRO A 288 -20.97 -36.90 -13.34
C PRO A 288 -20.20 -36.99 -14.65
N LYS A 289 -20.11 -38.19 -15.25
CA LYS A 289 -19.47 -38.42 -16.56
C LYS A 289 -20.27 -37.83 -17.73
N ILE A 290 -21.59 -37.70 -17.58
CA ILE A 290 -22.45 -37.13 -18.63
C ILE A 290 -22.16 -35.62 -18.76
N VAL A 291 -22.08 -34.92 -17.67
CA VAL A 291 -21.76 -33.45 -17.65
C VAL A 291 -20.32 -33.19 -18.13
N ALA A 292 -19.36 -34.01 -17.69
CA ALA A 292 -17.98 -33.91 -18.16
C ALA A 292 -17.84 -34.19 -19.66
N ARG A 293 -18.65 -35.11 -20.19
CA ARG A 293 -18.66 -35.48 -21.61
C ARG A 293 -19.36 -34.43 -22.48
N ALA A 294 -20.34 -33.72 -21.92
CA ALA A 294 -20.97 -32.60 -22.60
C ALA A 294 -19.98 -31.41 -22.69
N ARG A 295 -19.29 -31.07 -21.60
CA ARG A 295 -18.25 -30.04 -21.59
C ARG A 295 -17.07 -30.35 -22.52
N SER A 296 -16.70 -31.61 -22.73
CA SER A 296 -15.62 -31.99 -23.64
C SER A 296 -16.03 -32.03 -25.16
N LYS A 297 -17.30 -31.87 -25.47
CA LYS A 297 -17.77 -31.77 -26.85
C LYS A 297 -17.94 -30.34 -27.37
N VAL A 298 -17.90 -29.36 -26.46
CA VAL A 298 -18.04 -27.93 -26.74
C VAL A 298 -16.66 -27.24 -26.79
N ALA A 299 -15.57 -27.93 -26.40
CA ALA A 299 -14.17 -27.53 -26.61
C ALA A 299 -13.62 -28.25 -27.85
#